data_c42c27b845638db139a8c13a0304efd9
#
_entry.id   c42c27b845638db139a8c13a0304efd9
#
_cell.length_a   1.000
_cell.length_b   1.000
_cell.length_c   1.000
_cell.angle_alpha   90.00
_cell.angle_beta   90.00
_cell.angle_gamma   90.00
#
_symmetry.space_group_name_H-M   'P 1'
#
loop_
_entity.id
_entity.type
_entity.pdbx_description
1 polymer ?
#
loop_
_entity_poly.entity_id
_entity_poly.type
_entity_poly.pdbx_seq_one_letter_code
_entity_poly.pdbx_strand_id
1 'polypeptide(L)'
;MKNATFRNGDPIPQFGLGTWRSEPSEAYRAVKEALRIGYRHIDCAAIYGNEKEVGQALRDSFREGILRREELFVTSKLWNSHHAPQDVEPAIRQTLSDLGLDYVDLYLIHWPLAF
;
A
#
# COMPACT_ATOMS: atom_id res chain seq x y z
N MET A 1 -14.29 -3.40 11.75
CA MET A 1 -12.91 -3.94 11.73
C MET A 1 -12.16 -3.39 12.93
N LYS A 2 -11.42 -4.24 13.62
CA LYS A 2 -10.64 -3.80 14.79
C LYS A 2 -9.38 -3.06 14.36
N ASN A 3 -9.01 -2.06 15.14
CA ASN A 3 -7.77 -1.33 14.96
C ASN A 3 -6.80 -1.63 16.11
N ALA A 4 -5.52 -1.63 15.82
CA ALA A 4 -4.47 -1.42 16.80
C ALA A 4 -4.17 0.08 16.86
N THR A 5 -3.38 0.50 17.84
CA THR A 5 -3.05 1.91 18.00
C THR A 5 -1.54 2.07 18.08
N PHE A 6 -0.99 2.94 17.25
CA PHE A 6 0.41 3.31 17.35
C PHE A 6 0.67 4.10 18.64
N ARG A 7 1.96 4.21 19.01
CA ARG A 7 2.37 4.96 20.20
C ARG A 7 1.85 6.41 20.20
N ASN A 8 1.72 7.03 19.03
CA ASN A 8 1.23 8.40 18.89
C ASN A 8 -0.30 8.51 18.92
N GLY A 9 -1.01 7.39 19.05
CA GLY A 9 -2.47 7.38 19.10
C GLY A 9 -3.16 7.12 17.77
N ASP A 10 -2.42 7.09 16.64
CA ASP A 10 -3.02 6.84 15.33
C ASP A 10 -3.47 5.38 15.21
N PRO A 11 -4.63 5.12 14.59
CA PRO A 11 -5.11 3.76 14.41
C PRO A 11 -4.50 3.08 13.18
N ILE A 12 -4.34 1.76 13.27
CA ILE A 12 -4.02 0.91 12.14
C ILE A 12 -4.97 -0.29 12.15
N PRO A 13 -5.66 -0.61 11.04
CA PRO A 13 -6.49 -1.81 10.99
C PRO A 13 -5.62 -3.06 11.22
N GLN A 14 -6.07 -3.94 12.11
CA GLN A 14 -5.34 -5.16 12.45
C GLN A 14 -5.40 -6.21 11.35
N PHE A 15 -6.33 -6.05 10.42
CA PHE A 15 -6.59 -7.01 9.36
C PHE A 15 -6.41 -6.33 8.02
N GLY A 16 -5.65 -6.94 7.12
CA GLY A 16 -5.36 -6.36 5.82
C GLY A 16 -5.07 -7.42 4.77
N LEU A 17 -5.02 -6.98 3.52
CA LEU A 17 -4.66 -7.83 2.39
C LEU A 17 -3.21 -7.56 1.98
N GLY A 18 -2.40 -8.63 1.95
CA GLY A 18 -1.05 -8.56 1.37
C GLY A 18 -1.10 -8.79 -0.13
N THR A 19 -0.21 -8.14 -0.86
CA THR A 19 -0.15 -8.20 -2.32
C THR A 19 1.09 -8.92 -2.84
N TRP A 20 1.90 -9.49 -1.96
CA TRP A 20 3.08 -10.25 -2.34
C TRP A 20 2.71 -11.49 -3.14
N ARG A 21 3.46 -11.76 -4.20
CA ARG A 21 3.28 -12.90 -5.11
C ARG A 21 1.94 -12.92 -5.84
N SER A 22 1.25 -11.81 -5.87
CA SER A 22 0.06 -11.69 -6.72
C SER A 22 0.47 -11.24 -8.11
N GLU A 23 0.09 -12.02 -9.12
CA GLU A 23 0.26 -11.57 -10.50
C GLU A 23 -0.50 -10.26 -10.70
N PRO A 24 -0.07 -9.37 -11.61
CA PRO A 24 -0.69 -8.06 -11.75
C PRO A 24 -2.21 -8.08 -11.88
N SER A 25 -2.76 -8.92 -12.75
CA SER A 25 -4.22 -9.01 -12.92
C SER A 25 -4.92 -9.57 -11.69
N GLU A 26 -4.28 -10.50 -10.99
CA GLU A 26 -4.80 -11.06 -9.74
C GLU A 26 -4.75 -10.03 -8.62
N ALA A 27 -3.67 -9.24 -8.55
CA ALA A 27 -3.54 -8.16 -7.57
C ALA A 27 -4.69 -7.16 -7.72
N TYR A 28 -5.00 -6.75 -8.94
CA TYR A 28 -6.13 -5.87 -9.22
C TYR A 28 -7.44 -6.45 -8.68
N ARG A 29 -7.75 -7.70 -9.07
CA ARG A 29 -9.00 -8.36 -8.67
C ARG A 29 -9.09 -8.58 -7.17
N ALA A 30 -7.99 -9.02 -6.56
CA ALA A 30 -7.95 -9.29 -5.12
C ALA A 30 -8.17 -8.01 -4.30
N VAL A 31 -7.53 -6.92 -4.69
CA VAL A 31 -7.69 -5.64 -4.00
C VAL A 31 -9.13 -5.13 -4.18
N LYS A 32 -9.66 -5.15 -5.40
CA LYS A 32 -11.04 -4.73 -5.65
C LYS A 32 -12.02 -5.50 -4.78
N GLU A 33 -11.90 -6.82 -4.75
CA GLU A 33 -12.81 -7.66 -3.98
C GLU A 33 -12.64 -7.45 -2.47
N ALA A 34 -11.41 -7.34 -1.99
CA ALA A 34 -11.15 -7.09 -0.58
C ALA A 34 -11.81 -5.79 -0.11
N LEU A 35 -11.66 -4.72 -0.89
CA LEU A 35 -12.27 -3.44 -0.54
C LEU A 35 -13.80 -3.52 -0.57
N ARG A 36 -14.35 -4.24 -1.56
CA ARG A 36 -15.80 -4.43 -1.68
C ARG A 36 -16.39 -5.13 -0.47
N ILE A 37 -15.68 -6.12 0.09
CA ILE A 37 -16.18 -6.88 1.25
C ILE A 37 -15.79 -6.28 2.59
N GLY A 38 -15.08 -5.14 2.60
CA GLY A 38 -14.85 -4.38 3.83
C GLY A 38 -13.42 -4.31 4.33
N TYR A 39 -12.43 -4.85 3.60
CA TYR A 39 -11.02 -4.64 3.98
C TYR A 39 -10.67 -3.16 3.92
N ARG A 40 -9.87 -2.70 4.88
CA ARG A 40 -9.46 -1.29 4.98
C ARG A 40 -7.95 -1.11 5.18
N HIS A 41 -7.18 -2.16 4.90
CA HIS A 41 -5.72 -2.11 4.95
C HIS A 41 -5.14 -2.95 3.82
N ILE A 42 -4.32 -2.34 2.97
CA ILE A 42 -3.63 -3.00 1.86
C ILE A 42 -2.13 -2.86 2.10
N ASP A 43 -1.42 -4.00 2.06
CA ASP A 43 0.02 -4.06 2.27
C ASP A 43 0.73 -4.26 0.95
N CYS A 44 1.54 -3.29 0.56
CA CYS A 44 2.26 -3.24 -0.72
C CYS A 44 3.76 -3.17 -0.48
N ALA A 45 4.52 -3.32 -1.55
CA ALA A 45 5.95 -3.01 -1.58
C ALA A 45 6.39 -2.78 -3.03
N ALA A 46 7.35 -1.87 -3.22
CA ALA A 46 7.86 -1.57 -4.56
C ALA A 46 8.40 -2.82 -5.26
N ILE A 47 9.08 -3.70 -4.52
CA ILE A 47 9.69 -4.91 -5.09
C ILE A 47 8.67 -5.95 -5.55
N TYR A 48 7.42 -5.85 -5.11
CA TYR A 48 6.39 -6.83 -5.52
C TYR A 48 6.04 -6.72 -7.01
N GLY A 49 6.36 -5.60 -7.66
CA GLY A 49 6.19 -5.43 -9.10
C GLY A 49 4.75 -5.28 -9.56
N ASN A 50 3.82 -4.97 -8.67
CA ASN A 50 2.39 -4.89 -8.96
C ASN A 50 1.71 -3.64 -8.41
N GLU A 51 2.47 -2.62 -7.98
CA GLU A 51 1.86 -1.43 -7.37
C GLU A 51 1.00 -0.64 -8.36
N LYS A 52 1.29 -0.68 -9.66
CA LYS A 52 0.44 -0.02 -10.67
C LYS A 52 -0.95 -0.62 -10.71
N GLU A 53 -1.04 -1.95 -10.68
CA GLU A 53 -2.31 -2.68 -10.72
C GLU A 53 -3.08 -2.53 -9.42
N VAL A 54 -2.38 -2.55 -8.29
CA VAL A 54 -2.98 -2.21 -7.00
C VAL A 54 -3.54 -0.78 -7.06
N GLY A 55 -2.76 0.16 -7.56
CA GLY A 55 -3.18 1.55 -7.72
C GLY A 55 -4.42 1.71 -8.58
N GLN A 56 -4.52 0.96 -9.68
CA GLN A 56 -5.70 0.97 -10.52
C GLN A 56 -6.94 0.48 -9.76
N ALA A 57 -6.78 -0.58 -8.96
CA ALA A 57 -7.87 -1.09 -8.13
C ALA A 57 -8.33 -0.06 -7.09
N LEU A 58 -7.38 0.66 -6.50
CA LEU A 58 -7.71 1.72 -5.54
C LEU A 58 -8.49 2.85 -6.22
N ARG A 59 -7.99 3.34 -7.34
CA ARG A 59 -8.65 4.43 -8.09
C ARG A 59 -10.06 4.05 -8.49
N ASP A 60 -10.22 2.84 -9.04
CA ASP A 60 -11.54 2.35 -9.45
C ASP A 60 -12.49 2.25 -8.26
N SER A 61 -11.99 1.76 -7.12
CA SER A 61 -12.79 1.63 -5.89
C SER A 61 -13.23 2.98 -5.34
N PHE A 62 -12.34 3.98 -5.35
CA PHE A 62 -12.70 5.33 -4.92
C PHE A 62 -13.73 5.95 -5.87
N ARG A 63 -13.52 5.81 -7.18
CA ARG A 63 -14.43 6.35 -8.19
C ARG A 63 -15.82 5.71 -8.10
N GLU A 64 -15.88 4.41 -7.80
CA GLU A 64 -17.13 3.68 -7.67
C GLU A 64 -17.83 3.93 -6.32
N GLY A 65 -17.21 4.69 -5.43
CA GLY A 65 -17.80 5.03 -4.15
C GLY A 65 -17.79 3.89 -3.13
N ILE A 66 -16.94 2.87 -3.33
CA ILE A 66 -16.81 1.76 -2.38
C ILE A 66 -16.25 2.27 -1.05
N LEU A 67 -15.29 3.18 -1.11
CA LEU A 67 -14.71 3.83 0.07
C LEU A 67 -14.02 5.12 -0.37
N ARG A 68 -13.69 5.96 0.63
CA ARG A 68 -12.87 7.17 0.41
C ARG A 68 -11.42 6.88 0.78
N ARG A 69 -10.49 7.67 0.24
CA ARG A 69 -9.06 7.48 0.53
C ARG A 69 -8.76 7.50 2.03
N GLU A 70 -9.37 8.41 2.77
CA GLU A 70 -9.14 8.56 4.20
C GLU A 70 -9.68 7.39 5.03
N GLU A 71 -10.50 6.51 4.43
CA GLU A 71 -10.99 5.31 5.09
C GLU A 71 -10.06 4.11 4.89
N LEU A 72 -9.02 4.26 4.06
CA LEU A 72 -8.10 3.18 3.72
C LEU A 72 -6.73 3.44 4.32
N PHE A 73 -6.13 2.39 4.89
CA PHE A 73 -4.74 2.40 5.35
C PHE A 73 -3.88 1.67 4.32
N VAL A 74 -2.89 2.36 3.77
CA VAL A 74 -1.98 1.78 2.76
C VAL A 74 -0.57 1.76 3.32
N THR A 75 0.03 0.57 3.32
CA THR A 75 1.43 0.36 3.68
C THR A 75 2.23 0.07 2.42
N SER A 76 3.40 0.68 2.28
CA SER A 76 4.39 0.26 1.30
C SER A 76 5.78 0.26 1.92
N LYS A 77 6.79 -0.13 1.13
CA LYS A 77 8.12 -0.43 1.69
C LYS A 77 9.22 0.00 0.74
N LEU A 78 10.28 0.53 1.34
CA LEU A 78 11.52 0.89 0.68
C LEU A 78 12.35 -0.37 0.43
N TRP A 79 12.72 -0.61 -0.83
CA TRP A 79 13.54 -1.76 -1.16
C TRP A 79 14.99 -1.57 -0.72
N ASN A 80 15.69 -2.68 -0.59
CA ASN A 80 17.02 -2.76 -0.01
C ASN A 80 18.10 -1.96 -0.76
N SER A 81 17.90 -1.75 -2.06
CA SER A 81 18.84 -0.99 -2.89
C SER A 81 18.71 0.53 -2.75
N HIS A 82 17.76 1.02 -1.96
CA HIS A 82 17.44 2.45 -1.87
C HIS A 82 17.57 3.02 -0.45
N HIS A 83 18.39 2.39 0.40
CA HIS A 83 18.58 2.86 1.79
C HIS A 83 19.40 4.14 1.90
N ALA A 84 20.19 4.51 0.88
CA ALA A 84 20.94 5.75 0.93
C ALA A 84 19.97 6.95 1.04
N PRO A 85 20.27 7.95 1.89
CA PRO A 85 19.32 9.05 2.12
C PRO A 85 18.82 9.72 0.85
N GLN A 86 19.67 9.90 -0.16
CA GLN A 86 19.31 10.52 -1.43
C GLN A 86 18.38 9.67 -2.29
N ASP A 87 18.25 8.38 -2.00
CA ASP A 87 17.43 7.45 -2.77
C ASP A 87 16.02 7.27 -2.18
N VAL A 88 15.81 7.67 -0.92
CA VAL A 88 14.56 7.42 -0.21
C VAL A 88 13.41 8.20 -0.82
N GLU A 89 13.57 9.50 -1.02
CA GLU A 89 12.50 10.35 -1.57
C GLU A 89 12.13 9.94 -2.99
N PRO A 90 13.07 9.73 -3.93
CA PRO A 90 12.71 9.22 -5.26
C PRO A 90 11.96 7.89 -5.21
N ALA A 91 12.33 6.99 -4.31
CA ALA A 91 11.67 5.69 -4.18
C ALA A 91 10.21 5.83 -3.74
N ILE A 92 9.93 6.65 -2.72
CA ILE A 92 8.55 6.83 -2.28
C ILE A 92 7.72 7.57 -3.33
N ARG A 93 8.32 8.52 -4.06
CA ARG A 93 7.62 9.22 -5.14
C ARG A 93 7.22 8.25 -6.25
N GLN A 94 8.07 7.29 -6.59
CA GLN A 94 7.75 6.27 -7.57
C GLN A 94 6.58 5.40 -7.10
N THR A 95 6.62 4.96 -5.84
CA THR A 95 5.53 4.19 -5.23
C THR A 95 4.21 4.98 -5.26
N LEU A 96 4.23 6.26 -4.88
CA LEU A 96 3.03 7.09 -4.90
C LEU A 96 2.50 7.25 -6.32
N SER A 97 3.38 7.44 -7.29
CA SER A 97 2.99 7.52 -8.70
C SER A 97 2.33 6.22 -9.17
N ASP A 98 2.94 5.08 -8.86
CA ASP A 98 2.41 3.77 -9.27
C ASP A 98 1.06 3.49 -8.61
N LEU A 99 0.94 3.78 -7.32
CA LEU A 99 -0.31 3.60 -6.58
C LEU A 99 -1.37 4.66 -6.93
N GLY A 100 -0.96 5.78 -7.53
CA GLY A 100 -1.86 6.89 -7.81
C GLY A 100 -2.35 7.60 -6.56
N LEU A 101 -1.50 7.70 -5.55
CA LEU A 101 -1.84 8.28 -4.25
C LEU A 101 -0.97 9.51 -3.97
N ASP A 102 -1.48 10.41 -3.13
CA ASP A 102 -0.73 11.57 -2.63
C ASP A 102 0.10 11.23 -1.39
N TYR A 103 -0.27 10.17 -0.68
CA TYR A 103 0.44 9.72 0.52
C TYR A 103 0.19 8.23 0.75
N VAL A 104 1.10 7.59 1.49
CA VAL A 104 0.86 6.29 2.12
C VAL A 104 0.76 6.51 3.63
N ASP A 105 0.04 5.64 4.32
CA ASP A 105 -0.17 5.76 5.76
C ASP A 105 1.04 5.26 6.54
N LEU A 106 1.75 4.29 5.98
CA LEU A 106 2.95 3.72 6.60
C LEU A 106 3.95 3.35 5.52
N TYR A 107 5.20 3.80 5.68
CA TYR A 107 6.29 3.45 4.78
C TYR A 107 7.40 2.81 5.59
N LEU A 108 7.73 1.56 5.27
CA LEU A 108 8.66 0.75 6.04
C LEU A 108 9.97 0.54 5.30
N ILE A 109 11.05 0.36 6.04
CA ILE A 109 12.27 -0.26 5.52
C ILE A 109 11.96 -1.75 5.38
N HIS A 110 12.01 -2.28 4.15
CA HIS A 110 11.55 -3.64 3.86
C HIS A 110 12.36 -4.68 4.64
N TRP A 111 13.68 -4.58 4.57
CA TRP A 111 14.62 -5.43 5.30
C TRP A 111 15.69 -4.58 5.97
N PRO A 112 16.21 -4.99 7.11
CA PRO A 112 17.30 -4.26 7.77
C PRO A 112 18.66 -4.54 7.08
N LEU A 113 18.65 -4.69 5.78
CA LEU A 113 19.79 -5.09 4.98
C LEU A 113 19.82 -4.24 3.71
N ALA A 114 20.89 -3.47 3.52
CA ALA A 114 21.08 -2.63 2.34
C ALA A 114 21.97 -3.33 1.31
N PHE A 115 21.65 -3.13 0.06
CA PHE A 115 22.46 -3.63 -1.04
C PHE A 115 23.19 -2.50 -1.76
#